data_6e93d958840a31daa914c362331ae313
#
_entry.id   6e93d958840a31daa914c362331ae313
#
_cell.length_a   1.000
_cell.length_b   1.000
_cell.length_c   1.000
_cell.angle_alpha   90.00
_cell.angle_beta   90.00
_cell.angle_gamma   90.00
#
_symmetry.space_group_name_H-M   'P 1'
#
loop_
_entity.id
_entity.type
_entity.pdbx_description
1 polymer ?
#
loop_
_entity_poly.entity_id
_entity_poly.type
_entity_poly.pdbx_seq_one_letter_code
_entity_poly.pdbx_strand_id
1 'polypeptide(L)'
;IGRTRKTAEFQKSAAQKEKKPVLYNFASASVDRETFRFELWRRYIKSALRQDERLLSYGEPQGEYDLREVLCRYLQNNRNVVCTPEHIVIGAGVQSLLHILCPLIEGRKKIAFYNPGFRQGRAVFEDHGFELCDRKQEQPDVCYVSPSQATAWGDVLSVGERMKILREASEKNILLIEDDYNSEFCYYHHPSPSIQGLAGGNGVIYLGTFSRLLLPSIRLSFMVLPPDLLEKYQRRRDFYNQTASKTEQIALCQFIRDGHLESQIRKSRKHYLAKTKILCSEAKRIFVEEAKVTAGETGFVSLLEIFGAGNLREVLYRTEEKGFAFLSADESEQGIRLALSCAAVPAEKFSEALQLLKQCF
;
A
#
# COMPACT_ATOMS: atom_id res chain seq x y z
N ILE A 1 -11.60 25.80 51.68
CA ILE A 1 -12.67 24.97 51.06
C ILE A 1 -11.98 24.04 50.07
N GLY A 2 -11.62 22.82 50.56
CA GLY A 2 -10.95 21.81 49.76
C GLY A 2 -11.96 21.07 48.90
N ARG A 3 -11.84 21.15 47.59
CA ARG A 3 -12.49 20.24 46.66
C ARG A 3 -11.58 19.04 46.37
N THR A 4 -11.86 17.93 47.03
CA THR A 4 -11.28 16.63 46.71
C THR A 4 -11.72 16.24 45.28
N ARG A 5 -10.79 16.29 44.31
CA ARG A 5 -10.99 15.68 42.99
C ARG A 5 -11.00 14.17 43.17
N LYS A 6 -12.16 13.53 43.00
CA LYS A 6 -12.23 12.09 42.77
C LYS A 6 -11.56 11.82 41.42
N THR A 7 -10.38 11.22 41.45
CA THR A 7 -9.76 10.61 40.28
C THR A 7 -10.65 9.45 39.83
N ALA A 8 -11.22 9.52 38.62
CA ALA A 8 -11.89 8.40 38.02
C ALA A 8 -10.86 7.29 37.83
N GLU A 9 -11.06 6.15 38.49
CA GLU A 9 -10.31 4.94 38.20
C GLU A 9 -10.74 4.44 36.81
N PHE A 10 -9.89 4.64 35.80
CA PHE A 10 -10.02 3.96 34.53
C PHE A 10 -9.82 2.47 34.78
N GLN A 11 -10.89 1.70 34.72
CA GLN A 11 -10.80 0.24 34.70
C GLN A 11 -9.90 -0.15 33.52
N LYS A 12 -8.78 -0.80 33.80
CA LYS A 12 -7.94 -1.43 32.78
C LYS A 12 -8.83 -2.43 32.04
N SER A 13 -9.21 -2.09 30.82
CA SER A 13 -9.97 -2.99 29.97
C SER A 13 -9.17 -4.26 29.74
N ALA A 14 -9.91 -5.36 29.70
CA ALA A 14 -9.56 -6.75 29.47
C ALA A 14 -8.13 -7.05 29.02
N ALA A 15 -7.49 -7.96 29.73
CA ALA A 15 -6.17 -8.51 29.47
C ALA A 15 -5.91 -8.68 27.97
N GLN A 16 -5.06 -7.84 27.40
CA GLN A 16 -4.40 -8.15 26.14
C GLN A 16 -3.67 -9.48 26.37
N LYS A 17 -4.13 -10.55 25.72
CA LYS A 17 -3.34 -11.78 25.62
C LYS A 17 -1.97 -11.34 25.14
N GLU A 18 -0.91 -11.61 25.89
CA GLU A 18 0.46 -11.36 25.48
C GLU A 18 0.67 -12.03 24.12
N LYS A 19 0.76 -11.23 23.07
CA LYS A 19 1.08 -11.75 21.74
C LYS A 19 2.52 -12.24 21.79
N LYS A 20 2.71 -13.51 21.46
CA LYS A 20 4.07 -14.07 21.32
C LYS A 20 4.89 -13.24 20.36
N PRO A 21 6.19 -13.08 20.59
CA PRO A 21 7.07 -12.32 19.68
C PRO A 21 7.09 -12.99 18.31
N VAL A 22 6.85 -12.18 17.26
CA VAL A 22 6.99 -12.64 15.87
C VAL A 22 8.48 -12.70 15.53
N LEU A 23 9.01 -13.90 15.29
CA LEU A 23 10.41 -14.15 14.95
C LEU A 23 10.65 -14.06 13.43
N TYR A 24 9.74 -14.63 12.63
CA TYR A 24 9.79 -14.68 11.18
C TYR A 24 8.57 -13.96 10.58
N ASN A 25 8.71 -12.66 10.37
CA ASN A 25 7.62 -11.82 9.92
C ASN A 25 7.51 -11.77 8.39
N PHE A 26 6.90 -12.78 7.80
CA PHE A 26 6.56 -12.80 6.37
C PHE A 26 5.28 -12.03 6.02
N ALA A 27 4.62 -11.41 7.01
CA ALA A 27 3.46 -10.52 6.81
C ALA A 27 3.86 -9.06 6.60
N SER A 28 5.12 -8.71 6.87
CA SER A 28 5.55 -7.31 6.96
C SER A 28 5.53 -6.61 5.61
N ALA A 29 4.92 -5.43 5.61
CA ALA A 29 5.06 -4.43 4.55
C ALA A 29 6.20 -3.43 4.82
N SER A 30 7.09 -3.70 5.80
CA SER A 30 8.23 -2.85 6.12
C SER A 30 9.22 -2.76 4.96
N VAL A 31 10.03 -1.71 4.99
CA VAL A 31 11.12 -1.51 4.04
C VAL A 31 12.39 -2.11 4.62
N ASP A 32 13.12 -2.86 3.81
CA ASP A 32 14.39 -3.43 4.20
C ASP A 32 15.42 -2.31 4.41
N ARG A 33 16.13 -2.35 5.55
CA ARG A 33 17.11 -1.33 5.94
C ARG A 33 18.17 -1.10 4.88
N GLU A 34 18.59 -2.13 4.15
CA GLU A 34 19.63 -2.03 3.14
C GLU A 34 19.20 -1.30 1.87
N THR A 35 17.89 -1.22 1.64
CA THR A 35 17.36 -0.53 0.46
C THR A 35 17.38 0.98 0.61
N PHE A 36 17.13 1.51 1.80
CA PHE A 36 16.95 2.95 2.00
C PHE A 36 18.25 3.68 2.35
N ARG A 37 18.45 4.84 1.73
CA ARG A 37 19.64 5.70 1.93
C ARG A 37 19.40 6.70 3.05
N PHE A 38 19.48 6.27 4.30
CA PHE A 38 19.22 7.13 5.49
C PHE A 38 20.07 8.39 5.52
N GLU A 39 21.38 8.32 5.18
CA GLU A 39 22.25 9.49 5.19
C GLU A 39 21.83 10.54 4.15
N LEU A 40 21.42 10.08 2.98
CA LEU A 40 20.92 10.95 1.95
C LEU A 40 19.61 11.64 2.39
N TRP A 41 18.68 10.85 2.95
CA TRP A 41 17.41 11.40 3.46
C TRP A 41 17.63 12.43 4.57
N ARG A 42 18.54 12.17 5.52
CA ARG A 42 18.91 13.12 6.57
C ARG A 42 19.41 14.47 5.99
N ARG A 43 20.15 14.45 4.87
CA ARG A 43 20.59 15.68 4.20
C ARG A 43 19.41 16.49 3.69
N TYR A 44 18.39 15.85 3.09
CA TYR A 44 17.19 16.53 2.60
C TYR A 44 16.31 17.06 3.74
N ILE A 45 16.16 16.31 4.83
CA ILE A 45 15.47 16.82 6.03
C ILE A 45 16.21 18.03 6.60
N LYS A 46 17.53 17.98 6.74
CA LYS A 46 18.32 19.13 7.17
C LYS A 46 18.20 20.33 6.21
N SER A 47 18.15 20.09 4.92
CA SER A 47 17.93 21.13 3.90
C SER A 47 16.53 21.74 4.03
N ALA A 48 15.51 20.93 4.23
CA ALA A 48 14.15 21.41 4.45
C ALA A 48 14.03 22.28 5.72
N LEU A 49 14.70 21.85 6.82
CA LEU A 49 14.72 22.60 8.08
C LEU A 49 15.45 23.96 8.00
N ARG A 50 16.25 24.21 6.96
CA ARG A 50 16.89 25.54 6.73
C ARG A 50 15.98 26.52 5.99
N GLN A 51 14.76 26.12 5.62
CA GLN A 51 13.78 26.98 4.97
C GLN A 51 12.88 27.64 6.02
N ASP A 52 13.47 28.36 6.95
CA ASP A 52 12.82 28.89 8.14
C ASP A 52 11.53 29.64 7.81
N GLU A 53 11.56 30.56 6.85
CA GLU A 53 10.41 31.36 6.43
C GLU A 53 9.22 30.50 5.97
N ARG A 54 9.51 29.40 5.25
CA ARG A 54 8.45 28.46 4.82
C ARG A 54 7.84 27.69 5.98
N LEU A 55 8.66 27.36 6.99
CA LEU A 55 8.24 26.51 8.12
C LEU A 55 7.44 27.27 9.16
N LEU A 56 7.52 28.61 9.21
CA LEU A 56 6.77 29.46 10.15
C LEU A 56 5.27 29.58 9.79
N SER A 57 4.84 29.15 8.60
CA SER A 57 3.45 29.19 8.18
C SER A 57 2.87 27.80 7.98
N TYR A 58 1.54 27.67 8.11
CA TYR A 58 0.85 26.46 7.68
C TYR A 58 1.08 26.19 6.20
N GLY A 59 1.17 24.89 5.83
CA GLY A 59 1.27 24.48 4.42
C GLY A 59 -0.05 24.71 3.68
N GLU A 60 0.01 24.63 2.35
CA GLU A 60 -1.20 24.64 1.53
C GLU A 60 -2.08 23.43 1.90
N PRO A 61 -3.40 23.58 2.05
CA PRO A 61 -4.31 22.46 2.37
C PRO A 61 -4.16 21.27 1.42
N GLN A 62 -3.90 21.54 0.15
CA GLN A 62 -3.70 20.55 -0.91
C GLN A 62 -2.30 19.92 -0.90
N GLY A 63 -1.35 20.48 -0.14
CA GLY A 63 0.07 20.13 -0.13
C GLY A 63 0.92 21.12 -0.91
N GLU A 64 2.20 21.17 -0.59
CA GLU A 64 3.16 22.12 -1.16
C GLU A 64 3.17 22.06 -2.71
N TYR A 65 3.01 23.21 -3.36
CA TYR A 65 2.86 23.30 -4.82
C TYR A 65 4.06 22.69 -5.57
N ASP A 66 5.27 23.00 -5.13
CA ASP A 66 6.50 22.50 -5.74
C ASP A 66 6.63 20.96 -5.66
N LEU A 67 6.12 20.34 -4.59
CA LEU A 67 6.01 18.88 -4.52
C LEU A 67 4.98 18.36 -5.52
N ARG A 68 3.81 18.98 -5.62
CA ARG A 68 2.76 18.57 -6.56
C ARG A 68 3.25 18.68 -8.01
N GLU A 69 4.04 19.71 -8.33
CA GLU A 69 4.63 19.90 -9.66
C GLU A 69 5.61 18.77 -10.03
N VAL A 70 6.53 18.41 -9.14
CA VAL A 70 7.48 17.33 -9.42
C VAL A 70 6.81 15.97 -9.47
N LEU A 71 5.78 15.75 -8.64
CA LEU A 71 4.96 14.54 -8.67
C LEU A 71 4.17 14.41 -9.97
N CYS A 72 3.57 15.50 -10.44
CA CYS A 72 2.85 15.54 -11.72
C CYS A 72 3.73 15.02 -12.85
N ARG A 73 4.95 15.55 -12.99
CA ARG A 73 5.93 15.12 -14.00
C ARG A 73 6.32 13.65 -13.84
N TYR A 74 6.56 13.21 -12.60
CA TYR A 74 6.89 11.82 -12.29
C TYR A 74 5.78 10.86 -12.71
N LEU A 75 4.53 11.18 -12.39
CA LEU A 75 3.36 10.37 -12.69
C LEU A 75 3.06 10.29 -14.19
N GLN A 76 3.16 11.41 -14.90
CA GLN A 76 3.02 11.46 -16.35
C GLN A 76 4.06 10.57 -17.04
N ASN A 77 5.32 10.68 -16.66
CA ASN A 77 6.42 9.97 -17.31
C ASN A 77 6.45 8.46 -16.99
N ASN A 78 6.06 8.08 -15.77
CA ASN A 78 6.24 6.70 -15.30
C ASN A 78 4.95 5.87 -15.32
N ARG A 79 3.78 6.52 -15.22
CA ARG A 79 2.50 5.84 -15.09
C ARG A 79 1.44 6.29 -16.10
N ASN A 80 1.82 7.21 -16.97
CA ASN A 80 0.90 7.82 -17.95
C ASN A 80 -0.35 8.43 -17.31
N VAL A 81 -0.22 8.91 -16.05
CA VAL A 81 -1.33 9.56 -15.33
C VAL A 81 -1.61 10.91 -15.96
N VAL A 82 -2.87 11.19 -16.26
CA VAL A 82 -3.31 12.46 -16.81
C VAL A 82 -3.66 13.40 -15.66
N CYS A 83 -2.79 14.36 -15.39
CA CYS A 83 -2.98 15.34 -14.31
C CYS A 83 -2.20 16.62 -14.54
N THR A 84 -2.56 17.66 -13.80
CA THR A 84 -1.77 18.87 -13.53
C THR A 84 -1.51 18.95 -12.02
N PRO A 85 -0.63 19.83 -11.53
CA PRO A 85 -0.41 19.98 -10.08
C PRO A 85 -1.69 20.27 -9.29
N GLU A 86 -2.70 20.89 -9.91
CA GLU A 86 -4.00 21.22 -9.30
C GLU A 86 -4.84 19.97 -9.01
N HIS A 87 -4.65 18.88 -9.76
CA HIS A 87 -5.36 17.62 -9.54
C HIS A 87 -4.80 16.81 -8.36
N ILE A 88 -3.60 17.14 -7.88
CA ILE A 88 -2.87 16.37 -6.87
C ILE A 88 -3.17 16.88 -5.47
N VAL A 89 -3.61 16.02 -4.57
CA VAL A 89 -3.81 16.28 -3.14
C VAL A 89 -2.83 15.41 -2.35
N ILE A 90 -2.01 16.02 -1.48
CA ILE A 90 -1.05 15.34 -0.61
C ILE A 90 -1.70 15.04 0.74
N GLY A 91 -1.39 13.87 1.33
CA GLY A 91 -1.89 13.51 2.65
C GLY A 91 -0.95 12.58 3.43
N ALA A 92 -1.20 12.46 4.74
CA ALA A 92 -0.42 11.61 5.66
C ALA A 92 -0.81 10.12 5.55
N GLY A 93 -0.64 9.55 4.39
CA GLY A 93 -1.03 8.17 4.07
C GLY A 93 -2.42 8.10 3.41
N VAL A 94 -2.70 6.94 2.80
CA VAL A 94 -3.92 6.74 2.00
C VAL A 94 -5.19 6.93 2.83
N GLN A 95 -5.21 6.49 4.11
CA GLN A 95 -6.41 6.65 4.95
C GLN A 95 -6.83 8.12 5.10
N SER A 96 -5.89 9.04 5.34
CA SER A 96 -6.21 10.47 5.46
C SER A 96 -6.79 11.05 4.16
N LEU A 97 -6.32 10.55 3.01
CA LEU A 97 -6.85 10.92 1.71
C LEU A 97 -8.26 10.35 1.49
N LEU A 98 -8.53 9.11 1.93
CA LEU A 98 -9.86 8.52 1.86
C LEU A 98 -10.87 9.29 2.73
N HIS A 99 -10.48 9.76 3.93
CA HIS A 99 -11.35 10.63 4.74
C HIS A 99 -11.69 11.97 4.06
N ILE A 100 -10.79 12.51 3.23
CA ILE A 100 -11.08 13.68 2.38
C ILE A 100 -11.98 13.28 1.20
N LEU A 101 -11.76 12.11 0.60
CA LEU A 101 -12.46 11.65 -0.58
C LEU A 101 -13.92 11.29 -0.31
N CYS A 102 -14.22 10.57 0.77
CA CYS A 102 -15.56 10.07 1.05
C CYS A 102 -16.65 11.16 1.00
N PRO A 103 -16.46 12.36 1.61
CA PRO A 103 -17.41 13.44 1.48
C PRO A 103 -17.55 14.02 0.07
N LEU A 104 -16.53 13.88 -0.80
CA LEU A 104 -16.59 14.39 -2.18
C LEU A 104 -17.44 13.50 -3.10
N ILE A 105 -17.55 12.22 -2.73
CA ILE A 105 -18.32 11.22 -3.48
C ILE A 105 -19.67 10.92 -2.81
N GLU A 106 -20.20 11.87 -2.07
CA GLU A 106 -21.53 11.78 -1.46
C GLU A 106 -22.60 11.43 -2.50
N GLY A 107 -23.63 10.69 -2.09
CA GLY A 107 -24.66 10.14 -2.97
C GLY A 107 -24.35 8.76 -3.52
N ARG A 108 -23.08 8.28 -3.44
CA ARG A 108 -22.69 6.90 -3.66
C ARG A 108 -22.74 6.15 -2.33
N LYS A 109 -23.26 4.91 -2.34
CA LYS A 109 -23.53 4.18 -1.09
C LYS A 109 -22.80 2.85 -1.02
N LYS A 110 -22.61 2.17 -2.15
CA LYS A 110 -22.02 0.83 -2.22
C LYS A 110 -20.61 0.86 -2.77
N ILE A 111 -19.69 0.20 -2.07
CA ILE A 111 -18.31 0.04 -2.51
C ILE A 111 -17.90 -1.42 -2.54
N ALA A 112 -17.24 -1.83 -3.63
CA ALA A 112 -16.61 -3.13 -3.76
C ALA A 112 -15.09 -3.00 -3.84
N PHE A 113 -14.38 -3.96 -3.23
CA PHE A 113 -12.93 -4.07 -3.30
C PHE A 113 -12.54 -5.27 -4.17
N TYR A 114 -11.71 -5.03 -5.19
CA TYR A 114 -11.14 -6.12 -5.99
C TYR A 114 -10.21 -7.01 -5.16
N ASN A 115 -9.40 -6.39 -4.30
CA ASN A 115 -8.56 -7.10 -3.34
C ASN A 115 -9.09 -6.83 -1.92
N PRO A 116 -9.56 -7.86 -1.18
CA PRO A 116 -10.13 -7.70 0.15
C PRO A 116 -9.12 -7.35 1.24
N GLY A 117 -7.81 -7.33 0.93
CA GLY A 117 -6.73 -7.21 1.92
C GLY A 117 -6.57 -5.84 2.57
N PHE A 118 -7.11 -4.76 1.99
CA PHE A 118 -6.99 -3.42 2.54
C PHE A 118 -8.06 -3.12 3.60
N ARG A 119 -7.92 -3.75 4.78
CA ARG A 119 -8.89 -3.63 5.91
C ARG A 119 -9.07 -2.19 6.39
N GLN A 120 -7.97 -1.41 6.46
CA GLN A 120 -8.00 -0.03 6.94
C GLN A 120 -8.80 0.88 5.99
N GLY A 121 -8.68 0.69 4.68
CA GLY A 121 -9.48 1.43 3.71
C GLY A 121 -10.97 1.06 3.79
N ARG A 122 -11.29 -0.23 3.97
CA ARG A 122 -12.67 -0.68 4.17
C ARG A 122 -13.30 0.01 5.38
N ALA A 123 -12.60 0.01 6.53
CA ALA A 123 -13.08 0.68 7.75
C ALA A 123 -13.36 2.17 7.53
N VAL A 124 -12.51 2.89 6.77
CA VAL A 124 -12.77 4.30 6.46
C VAL A 124 -14.07 4.49 5.69
N PHE A 125 -14.36 3.64 4.69
CA PHE A 125 -15.62 3.74 3.95
C PHE A 125 -16.83 3.39 4.82
N GLU A 126 -16.74 2.35 5.66
CA GLU A 126 -17.78 1.99 6.64
C GLU A 126 -18.05 3.14 7.62
N ASP A 127 -17.00 3.79 8.16
CA ASP A 127 -17.10 4.96 9.06
C ASP A 127 -17.80 6.15 8.40
N HIS A 128 -17.72 6.26 7.06
CA HIS A 128 -18.44 7.27 6.26
C HIS A 128 -19.80 6.79 5.73
N GLY A 129 -20.29 5.66 6.22
CA GLY A 129 -21.63 5.16 5.90
C GLY A 129 -21.74 4.44 4.55
N PHE A 130 -20.61 3.99 3.96
CA PHE A 130 -20.65 3.15 2.77
C PHE A 130 -20.94 1.70 3.16
N GLU A 131 -21.74 1.04 2.33
CA GLU A 131 -22.01 -0.38 2.41
C GLU A 131 -20.96 -1.16 1.58
N LEU A 132 -20.29 -2.13 2.22
CA LEU A 132 -19.37 -3.03 1.49
C LEU A 132 -20.18 -4.10 0.77
N CYS A 133 -19.99 -4.24 -0.52
CA CYS A 133 -20.70 -5.23 -1.33
C CYS A 133 -19.75 -6.16 -2.12
N ASP A 134 -20.26 -7.32 -2.50
CA ASP A 134 -19.58 -8.21 -3.44
C ASP A 134 -20.00 -7.84 -4.87
N ARG A 135 -19.06 -7.33 -5.68
CA ARG A 135 -19.28 -6.96 -7.08
C ARG A 135 -19.84 -8.08 -7.98
N LYS A 136 -19.74 -9.35 -7.54
CA LYS A 136 -20.29 -10.50 -8.26
C LYS A 136 -21.79 -10.67 -8.02
N GLN A 137 -22.30 -10.16 -6.89
CA GLN A 137 -23.69 -10.31 -6.47
C GLN A 137 -24.47 -9.02 -6.67
N GLU A 138 -23.80 -7.86 -6.48
CA GLU A 138 -24.43 -6.55 -6.53
C GLU A 138 -23.61 -5.58 -7.35
N GLN A 139 -24.27 -4.60 -7.97
CA GLN A 139 -23.60 -3.51 -8.65
C GLN A 139 -23.13 -2.46 -7.61
N PRO A 140 -21.83 -2.20 -7.48
CA PRO A 140 -21.31 -1.13 -6.63
C PRO A 140 -21.43 0.23 -7.30
N ASP A 141 -21.46 1.30 -6.51
CA ASP A 141 -21.30 2.67 -6.99
C ASP A 141 -19.83 3.06 -7.14
N VAL A 142 -18.96 2.42 -6.34
CA VAL A 142 -17.52 2.64 -6.29
C VAL A 142 -16.79 1.31 -6.29
N CYS A 143 -15.71 1.20 -7.07
CA CYS A 143 -14.80 0.06 -7.01
C CYS A 143 -13.39 0.49 -6.64
N TYR A 144 -12.84 -0.11 -5.59
CA TYR A 144 -11.45 0.03 -5.18
C TYR A 144 -10.60 -1.07 -5.81
N VAL A 145 -9.61 -0.70 -6.59
CA VAL A 145 -8.80 -1.60 -7.40
C VAL A 145 -7.32 -1.34 -7.15
N SER A 146 -6.53 -2.39 -6.93
CA SER A 146 -5.06 -2.30 -6.84
C SER A 146 -4.43 -3.06 -8.02
N PRO A 147 -4.24 -2.43 -9.19
CA PRO A 147 -3.84 -3.14 -10.40
C PRO A 147 -2.44 -3.75 -10.31
N SER A 148 -1.58 -3.17 -9.51
CA SER A 148 -0.20 -3.61 -9.30
C SER A 148 -0.06 -4.68 -8.21
N GLN A 149 -1.15 -5.02 -7.54
CA GLN A 149 -1.28 -6.16 -6.62
C GLN A 149 -2.74 -6.60 -6.54
N ALA A 150 -3.22 -7.22 -7.60
CA ALA A 150 -4.61 -7.63 -7.74
C ALA A 150 -5.01 -8.73 -6.76
N THR A 151 -4.06 -9.53 -6.31
CA THR A 151 -4.27 -10.62 -5.34
C THR A 151 -3.31 -10.51 -4.16
N ALA A 152 -3.59 -11.25 -3.10
CA ALA A 152 -2.68 -11.40 -1.97
C ALA A 152 -1.34 -12.04 -2.34
N TRP A 153 -1.30 -12.74 -3.48
CA TRP A 153 -0.13 -13.47 -3.99
C TRP A 153 0.81 -12.62 -4.84
N GLY A 154 0.44 -11.37 -5.14
CA GLY A 154 1.26 -10.42 -5.88
C GLY A 154 1.06 -10.44 -7.40
N ASP A 155 -0.11 -10.89 -7.87
CA ASP A 155 -0.47 -10.83 -9.28
C ASP A 155 -0.71 -9.39 -9.73
N VAL A 156 -0.36 -9.09 -10.98
CA VAL A 156 -0.51 -7.77 -11.61
C VAL A 156 -1.55 -7.86 -12.72
N LEU A 157 -2.48 -6.90 -12.76
CA LEU A 157 -3.45 -6.84 -13.85
C LEU A 157 -2.78 -6.45 -15.17
N SER A 158 -2.98 -7.26 -16.19
CA SER A 158 -2.60 -6.94 -17.56
C SER A 158 -3.34 -5.70 -18.08
N VAL A 159 -2.82 -5.09 -19.15
CA VAL A 159 -3.50 -3.96 -19.81
C VAL A 159 -4.90 -4.34 -20.28
N GLY A 160 -5.06 -5.56 -20.79
CA GLY A 160 -6.38 -6.06 -21.22
C GLY A 160 -7.41 -6.13 -20.08
N GLU A 161 -6.99 -6.60 -18.90
CA GLU A 161 -7.83 -6.64 -17.70
C GLU A 161 -8.17 -5.24 -17.18
N ARG A 162 -7.20 -4.31 -17.18
CA ARG A 162 -7.43 -2.90 -16.84
C ARG A 162 -8.46 -2.25 -17.76
N MET A 163 -8.36 -2.48 -19.06
CA MET A 163 -9.32 -2.01 -20.07
C MET A 163 -10.71 -2.63 -19.89
N LYS A 164 -10.79 -3.91 -19.50
CA LYS A 164 -12.06 -4.58 -19.20
C LYS A 164 -12.74 -3.93 -17.99
N ILE A 165 -11.99 -3.70 -16.90
CA ILE A 165 -12.49 -3.03 -15.69
C ILE A 165 -12.97 -1.61 -16.03
N LEU A 166 -12.19 -0.86 -16.80
CA LEU A 166 -12.55 0.49 -17.21
C LEU A 166 -13.83 0.54 -18.03
N ARG A 167 -13.97 -0.40 -18.99
CA ARG A 167 -15.18 -0.50 -19.83
C ARG A 167 -16.41 -0.82 -18.97
N GLU A 168 -16.32 -1.82 -18.09
CA GLU A 168 -17.40 -2.19 -17.19
C GLU A 168 -17.80 -1.00 -16.28
N ALA A 169 -16.82 -0.26 -15.73
CA ALA A 169 -17.07 0.89 -14.91
C ALA A 169 -17.77 2.02 -15.67
N SER A 170 -17.36 2.27 -16.91
CA SER A 170 -17.99 3.29 -17.77
C SER A 170 -19.44 2.92 -18.12
N GLU A 171 -19.70 1.67 -18.53
CA GLU A 171 -21.04 1.17 -18.90
C GLU A 171 -22.02 1.23 -17.72
N LYS A 172 -21.53 0.98 -16.50
CA LYS A 172 -22.36 0.92 -15.27
C LYS A 172 -22.29 2.17 -14.40
N ASN A 173 -21.63 3.23 -14.85
CA ASN A 173 -21.41 4.47 -14.09
C ASN A 173 -20.76 4.24 -12.71
N ILE A 174 -19.80 3.32 -12.64
CA ILE A 174 -19.04 3.01 -11.43
C ILE A 174 -17.84 3.93 -11.34
N LEU A 175 -17.64 4.60 -10.21
CA LEU A 175 -16.44 5.38 -9.93
C LEU A 175 -15.29 4.44 -9.54
N LEU A 176 -14.14 4.54 -10.22
CA LEU A 176 -12.97 3.75 -9.88
C LEU A 176 -12.03 4.51 -8.93
N ILE A 177 -11.50 3.79 -7.94
CA ILE A 177 -10.37 4.22 -7.12
C ILE A 177 -9.22 3.26 -7.42
N GLU A 178 -8.21 3.75 -8.11
CA GLU A 178 -6.99 3.01 -8.42
C GLU A 178 -5.95 3.25 -7.34
N ASP A 179 -5.60 2.22 -6.57
CA ASP A 179 -4.52 2.24 -5.57
C ASP A 179 -3.27 1.59 -6.14
N ASP A 180 -2.31 2.41 -6.51
CA ASP A 180 -1.12 2.01 -7.26
C ASP A 180 0.14 1.99 -6.37
N TYR A 181 0.10 1.27 -5.27
CA TYR A 181 1.13 1.31 -4.22
C TYR A 181 2.36 0.41 -4.47
N ASN A 182 2.36 -0.45 -5.50
CA ASN A 182 3.45 -1.39 -5.80
C ASN A 182 3.91 -1.36 -7.27
N SER A 183 3.45 -0.42 -8.07
CA SER A 183 3.75 -0.40 -9.51
C SER A 183 5.24 -0.28 -9.82
N GLU A 184 5.98 0.42 -8.97
CA GLU A 184 7.42 0.57 -9.13
C GLU A 184 8.18 -0.75 -8.98
N PHE A 185 7.55 -1.78 -8.43
CA PHE A 185 8.15 -3.08 -8.17
C PHE A 185 7.69 -4.21 -9.12
N CYS A 186 6.95 -3.88 -10.17
CA CYS A 186 6.65 -4.84 -11.23
C CYS A 186 7.90 -5.12 -12.06
N TYR A 187 8.36 -6.39 -12.09
CA TYR A 187 9.64 -6.77 -12.66
C TYR A 187 9.57 -7.39 -14.04
N TYR A 188 8.51 -8.13 -14.32
CA TYR A 188 8.44 -9.02 -15.48
C TYR A 188 7.73 -8.41 -16.69
N HIS A 189 7.15 -7.22 -16.50
CA HIS A 189 6.45 -6.52 -17.58
C HIS A 189 6.99 -5.10 -17.74
N HIS A 190 6.89 -4.56 -18.96
CA HIS A 190 7.05 -3.13 -19.16
C HIS A 190 6.08 -2.37 -18.24
N PRO A 191 6.43 -1.16 -17.78
CA PRO A 191 5.52 -0.35 -16.99
C PRO A 191 4.17 -0.24 -17.68
N SER A 192 3.16 -0.90 -17.14
CA SER A 192 1.80 -0.78 -17.67
C SER A 192 1.22 0.58 -17.31
N PRO A 193 0.51 1.26 -18.23
CA PRO A 193 -0.15 2.50 -17.91
C PRO A 193 -1.18 2.30 -16.80
N SER A 194 -1.41 3.33 -15.97
CA SER A 194 -2.46 3.32 -14.96
C SER A 194 -3.84 3.20 -15.59
N ILE A 195 -4.84 2.71 -14.85
CA ILE A 195 -6.25 2.74 -15.28
C ILE A 195 -6.67 4.19 -15.51
N GLN A 196 -6.24 5.11 -14.64
CA GLN A 196 -6.51 6.55 -14.73
C GLN A 196 -5.96 7.12 -16.06
N GLY A 197 -4.74 6.76 -16.45
CA GLY A 197 -4.14 7.16 -17.72
C GLY A 197 -4.88 6.58 -18.93
N LEU A 198 -5.30 5.30 -18.85
CA LEU A 198 -6.12 4.64 -19.89
C LEU A 198 -7.50 5.30 -20.02
N ALA A 199 -8.04 5.84 -18.93
CA ALA A 199 -9.31 6.59 -18.88
C ALA A 199 -9.18 8.05 -19.36
N GLY A 200 -7.99 8.52 -19.73
CA GLY A 200 -7.77 9.91 -20.07
C GLY A 200 -8.05 10.90 -18.93
N GLY A 201 -7.91 10.42 -17.67
CA GLY A 201 -8.08 11.26 -16.47
C GLY A 201 -9.52 11.38 -15.94
N ASN A 202 -10.51 10.73 -16.56
CA ASN A 202 -11.92 10.87 -16.20
C ASN A 202 -12.44 9.62 -15.47
N GLY A 203 -13.31 9.82 -14.46
CA GLY A 203 -14.01 8.74 -13.76
C GLY A 203 -13.11 7.80 -12.94
N VAL A 204 -11.83 8.13 -12.77
CA VAL A 204 -10.87 7.35 -12.01
C VAL A 204 -10.11 8.27 -11.04
N ILE A 205 -10.14 7.94 -9.76
CA ILE A 205 -9.30 8.54 -8.74
C ILE A 205 -8.04 7.70 -8.64
N TYR A 206 -6.87 8.34 -8.74
CA TYR A 206 -5.60 7.64 -8.59
C TYR A 206 -4.99 7.91 -7.23
N LEU A 207 -4.59 6.87 -6.51
CA LEU A 207 -3.90 6.93 -5.23
C LEU A 207 -2.48 6.39 -5.37
N GLY A 208 -1.53 7.06 -4.74
CA GLY A 208 -0.16 6.58 -4.65
C GLY A 208 0.46 6.86 -3.29
N THR A 209 1.49 6.10 -2.92
CA THR A 209 2.15 6.23 -1.62
C THR A 209 3.64 6.01 -1.71
N PHE A 210 4.40 6.74 -0.89
CA PHE A 210 5.85 6.55 -0.74
C PHE A 210 6.23 5.62 0.40
N SER A 211 5.24 5.13 1.17
CA SER A 211 5.49 4.32 2.37
C SER A 211 6.29 3.04 2.12
N ARG A 212 6.12 2.40 0.97
CA ARG A 212 6.88 1.19 0.60
C ARG A 212 8.14 1.50 -0.20
N LEU A 213 8.09 2.58 -0.97
CA LEU A 213 9.19 2.97 -1.85
C LEU A 213 10.35 3.64 -1.09
N LEU A 214 10.02 4.41 -0.06
CA LEU A 214 10.97 5.11 0.79
C LEU A 214 10.94 4.51 2.21
N LEU A 215 10.13 5.08 3.09
CA LEU A 215 9.93 4.62 4.47
C LEU A 215 8.47 4.73 4.87
N PRO A 216 7.91 3.74 5.57
CA PRO A 216 6.54 3.82 6.10
C PRO A 216 6.33 5.00 7.04
N SER A 217 7.38 5.44 7.75
CA SER A 217 7.33 6.54 8.72
C SER A 217 7.23 7.93 8.10
N ILE A 218 7.60 8.12 6.83
CA ILE A 218 7.48 9.41 6.12
C ILE A 218 6.01 9.82 5.98
N ARG A 219 5.09 8.87 5.92
CA ARG A 219 3.64 9.12 5.84
C ARG A 219 3.23 10.07 4.72
N LEU A 220 3.87 10.00 3.57
CA LEU A 220 3.49 10.76 2.37
C LEU A 220 2.77 9.86 1.37
N SER A 221 1.56 10.28 1.03
CA SER A 221 0.72 9.70 -0.03
C SER A 221 0.07 10.83 -0.80
N PHE A 222 -0.45 10.53 -1.96
CA PHE A 222 -1.12 11.51 -2.79
C PHE A 222 -2.32 10.89 -3.50
N MET A 223 -3.25 11.77 -3.88
CA MET A 223 -4.46 11.45 -4.63
C MET A 223 -4.53 12.37 -5.84
N VAL A 224 -4.85 11.81 -7.01
CA VAL A 224 -5.15 12.59 -8.22
C VAL A 224 -6.65 12.53 -8.44
N LEU A 225 -7.29 13.68 -8.38
CA LEU A 225 -8.73 13.81 -8.54
C LEU A 225 -9.10 14.03 -10.02
N PRO A 226 -10.14 13.34 -10.53
CA PRO A 226 -10.71 13.69 -11.81
C PRO A 226 -11.39 15.09 -11.76
N PRO A 227 -11.62 15.75 -12.91
CA PRO A 227 -12.05 17.15 -12.96
C PRO A 227 -13.33 17.46 -12.16
N ASP A 228 -14.31 16.58 -12.18
CA ASP A 228 -15.59 16.74 -11.45
C ASP A 228 -15.41 16.70 -9.92
N LEU A 229 -14.54 15.85 -9.43
CA LEU A 229 -14.21 15.78 -8.00
C LEU A 229 -13.23 16.87 -7.59
N LEU A 230 -12.34 17.30 -8.49
CA LEU A 230 -11.47 18.45 -8.24
C LEU A 230 -12.30 19.72 -7.97
N GLU A 231 -13.32 19.98 -8.77
CA GLU A 231 -14.20 21.14 -8.56
C GLU A 231 -14.87 21.10 -7.18
N LYS A 232 -15.40 19.94 -6.78
CA LYS A 232 -15.98 19.74 -5.44
C LYS A 232 -14.94 19.94 -4.33
N TYR A 233 -13.72 19.43 -4.50
CA TYR A 233 -12.64 19.60 -3.56
C TYR A 233 -12.25 21.08 -3.41
N GLN A 234 -12.10 21.81 -4.50
CA GLN A 234 -11.71 23.23 -4.49
C GLN A 234 -12.70 24.10 -3.70
N ARG A 235 -13.99 23.81 -3.75
CA ARG A 235 -15.02 24.51 -2.96
C ARG A 235 -14.90 24.27 -1.45
N ARG A 236 -14.23 23.20 -1.03
CA ARG A 236 -14.11 22.77 0.37
C ARG A 236 -12.68 22.77 0.90
N ARG A 237 -11.68 23.00 0.06
CA ARG A 237 -10.26 22.79 0.40
C ARG A 237 -9.83 23.58 1.65
N ASP A 238 -10.35 24.79 1.83
CA ASP A 238 -9.95 25.68 2.93
C ASP A 238 -10.50 25.21 4.30
N PHE A 239 -11.39 24.21 4.31
CA PHE A 239 -11.86 23.54 5.52
C PHE A 239 -11.01 22.31 5.89
N TYR A 240 -10.07 21.90 5.05
CA TYR A 240 -9.17 20.79 5.31
C TYR A 240 -7.80 21.30 5.75
N ASN A 241 -7.32 20.80 6.88
CA ASN A 241 -5.93 21.02 7.27
C ASN A 241 -5.03 20.04 6.53
N GLN A 242 -3.83 20.50 6.15
CA GLN A 242 -2.82 19.60 5.61
C GLN A 242 -2.37 18.59 6.67
N THR A 243 -2.48 17.30 6.37
CA THR A 243 -2.17 16.22 7.31
C THR A 243 -0.72 15.77 7.24
N ALA A 244 -0.05 15.97 6.09
CA ALA A 244 1.34 15.57 5.89
C ALA A 244 2.30 16.69 6.35
N SER A 245 3.41 16.29 6.98
CA SER A 245 4.43 17.23 7.45
C SER A 245 5.01 18.06 6.30
N LYS A 246 5.03 19.39 6.47
CA LYS A 246 5.62 20.32 5.50
C LYS A 246 7.10 20.05 5.27
N THR A 247 7.85 19.75 6.34
CA THR A 247 9.28 19.39 6.25
C THR A 247 9.50 18.17 5.39
N GLU A 248 8.68 17.12 5.55
CA GLU A 248 8.76 15.91 4.75
C GLU A 248 8.37 16.16 3.28
N GLN A 249 7.40 17.03 3.03
CA GLN A 249 7.01 17.42 1.68
C GLN A 249 8.15 18.15 0.96
N ILE A 250 8.79 19.12 1.61
CA ILE A 250 9.94 19.86 1.07
C ILE A 250 11.11 18.92 0.79
N ALA A 251 11.43 18.03 1.75
CA ALA A 251 12.50 17.06 1.60
C ALA A 251 12.26 16.11 0.42
N LEU A 252 11.03 15.60 0.29
CA LEU A 252 10.64 14.72 -0.83
C LEU A 252 10.70 15.45 -2.18
N CYS A 253 10.23 16.70 -2.24
CA CYS A 253 10.31 17.51 -3.44
C CYS A 253 11.75 17.63 -3.93
N GLN A 254 12.69 18.00 -3.06
CA GLN A 254 14.11 18.09 -3.39
C GLN A 254 14.68 16.73 -3.81
N PHE A 255 14.34 15.66 -3.09
CA PHE A 255 14.80 14.29 -3.38
C PHE A 255 14.36 13.80 -4.78
N ILE A 256 13.13 14.11 -5.19
CA ILE A 256 12.63 13.78 -6.54
C ILE A 256 13.31 14.65 -7.57
N ARG A 257 13.39 15.98 -7.35
CA ARG A 257 13.98 16.93 -8.29
C ARG A 257 15.43 16.61 -8.63
N ASP A 258 16.19 16.12 -7.65
CA ASP A 258 17.59 15.72 -7.80
C ASP A 258 17.76 14.31 -8.39
N GLY A 259 16.69 13.65 -8.84
CA GLY A 259 16.72 12.33 -9.50
C GLY A 259 17.02 11.15 -8.56
N HIS A 260 16.87 11.35 -7.25
CA HIS A 260 17.17 10.30 -6.28
C HIS A 260 16.04 9.29 -6.14
N LEU A 261 14.80 9.65 -6.49
CA LEU A 261 13.66 8.74 -6.44
C LEU A 261 13.86 7.56 -7.40
N GLU A 262 14.20 7.82 -8.65
CA GLU A 262 14.45 6.78 -9.67
C GLU A 262 15.65 5.90 -9.29
N SER A 263 16.69 6.50 -8.71
CA SER A 263 17.84 5.75 -8.20
C SER A 263 17.45 4.84 -7.04
N GLN A 264 16.58 5.32 -6.15
CA GLN A 264 16.04 4.55 -5.03
C GLN A 264 15.18 3.37 -5.54
N ILE A 265 14.29 3.61 -6.50
CA ILE A 265 13.47 2.57 -7.14
C ILE A 265 14.36 1.47 -7.72
N ARG A 266 15.36 1.83 -8.53
CA ARG A 266 16.27 0.85 -9.14
C ARG A 266 17.02 0.01 -8.09
N LYS A 267 17.52 0.65 -7.03
CA LYS A 267 18.21 -0.04 -5.93
C LYS A 267 17.27 -1.03 -5.23
N SER A 268 16.09 -0.57 -4.85
CA SER A 268 15.10 -1.40 -4.16
C SER A 268 14.63 -2.57 -5.02
N ARG A 269 14.35 -2.34 -6.29
CA ARG A 269 14.01 -3.40 -7.25
C ARG A 269 15.08 -4.50 -7.29
N LYS A 270 16.34 -4.12 -7.50
CA LYS A 270 17.46 -5.08 -7.56
C LYS A 270 17.56 -5.89 -6.26
N HIS A 271 17.44 -5.22 -5.11
CA HIS A 271 17.55 -5.86 -3.79
C HIS A 271 16.43 -6.90 -3.57
N TYR A 272 15.17 -6.48 -3.73
CA TYR A 272 14.05 -7.39 -3.48
C TYR A 272 13.97 -8.53 -4.50
N LEU A 273 14.32 -8.30 -5.75
CA LEU A 273 14.40 -9.38 -6.75
C LEU A 273 15.44 -10.43 -6.34
N ALA A 274 16.62 -10.02 -5.89
CA ALA A 274 17.65 -10.93 -5.40
C ALA A 274 17.17 -11.72 -4.17
N LYS A 275 16.55 -11.03 -3.23
CA LYS A 275 16.02 -11.61 -1.99
C LYS A 275 14.91 -12.63 -2.24
N THR A 276 13.98 -12.31 -3.15
CA THR A 276 12.92 -13.24 -3.59
C THR A 276 13.48 -14.48 -4.27
N LYS A 277 14.51 -14.33 -5.12
CA LYS A 277 15.17 -15.49 -5.74
C LYS A 277 15.78 -16.42 -4.69
N ILE A 278 16.44 -15.87 -3.65
CA ILE A 278 16.99 -16.66 -2.55
C ILE A 278 15.88 -17.39 -1.80
N LEU A 279 14.80 -16.69 -1.42
CA LEU A 279 13.65 -17.29 -0.74
C LEU A 279 13.05 -18.45 -1.55
N CYS A 280 12.81 -18.25 -2.83
CA CYS A 280 12.25 -19.29 -3.71
C CYS A 280 13.23 -20.48 -3.89
N SER A 281 14.53 -20.21 -4.00
CA SER A 281 15.54 -21.26 -4.11
C SER A 281 15.59 -22.12 -2.85
N GLU A 282 15.61 -21.50 -1.68
CA GLU A 282 15.62 -22.20 -0.39
C GLU A 282 14.32 -22.98 -0.17
N ALA A 283 13.17 -22.41 -0.54
CA ALA A 283 11.90 -23.12 -0.44
C ALA A 283 11.86 -24.37 -1.33
N LYS A 284 12.32 -24.28 -2.58
CA LYS A 284 12.44 -25.43 -3.48
C LYS A 284 13.36 -26.51 -2.90
N ARG A 285 14.49 -26.12 -2.33
CA ARG A 285 15.47 -27.04 -1.75
C ARG A 285 14.91 -27.77 -0.52
N ILE A 286 14.14 -27.08 0.34
CA ILE A 286 13.66 -27.60 1.61
C ILE A 286 12.39 -28.45 1.46
N PHE A 287 11.44 -27.98 0.65
CA PHE A 287 10.16 -28.65 0.49
C PHE A 287 10.14 -29.69 -0.63
N VAL A 288 11.09 -29.62 -1.57
CA VAL A 288 11.23 -30.54 -2.71
C VAL A 288 9.88 -30.68 -3.45
N GLU A 289 9.24 -31.86 -3.37
CA GLU A 289 7.93 -32.15 -4.00
C GLU A 289 6.72 -31.88 -3.07
N GLU A 290 6.97 -31.57 -1.80
CA GLU A 290 5.91 -31.34 -0.82
C GLU A 290 5.25 -29.98 -0.98
N ALA A 291 5.89 -29.05 -1.70
CA ALA A 291 5.33 -27.73 -1.95
C ALA A 291 5.76 -27.16 -3.30
N LYS A 292 4.90 -26.30 -3.87
CA LYS A 292 5.21 -25.45 -5.01
C LYS A 292 5.47 -24.03 -4.52
N VAL A 293 6.58 -23.43 -4.98
CA VAL A 293 6.87 -22.02 -4.74
C VAL A 293 6.85 -21.23 -6.04
N THR A 294 6.11 -20.12 -6.04
CA THR A 294 5.99 -19.20 -7.17
C THR A 294 6.33 -17.79 -6.70
N ALA A 295 7.25 -17.13 -7.39
CA ALA A 295 7.50 -15.71 -7.14
C ALA A 295 6.34 -14.88 -7.71
N GLY A 296 5.81 -13.96 -6.92
CA GLY A 296 4.83 -12.98 -7.39
C GLY A 296 5.47 -11.99 -8.37
N GLU A 297 4.66 -11.36 -9.20
CA GLU A 297 5.11 -10.43 -10.24
C GLU A 297 5.70 -9.13 -9.66
N THR A 298 5.36 -8.80 -8.42
CA THR A 298 5.83 -7.59 -7.71
C THR A 298 7.12 -7.81 -6.89
N GLY A 299 7.78 -8.95 -7.00
CA GLY A 299 9.09 -9.21 -6.41
C GLY A 299 9.22 -9.09 -4.87
N PHE A 300 8.14 -8.87 -4.16
CA PHE A 300 8.10 -8.87 -2.69
C PHE A 300 7.46 -10.10 -2.10
N VAL A 301 6.49 -10.65 -2.82
CA VAL A 301 5.62 -11.73 -2.35
C VAL A 301 5.97 -12.98 -3.12
N SER A 302 6.07 -14.09 -2.42
CA SER A 302 6.13 -15.42 -2.99
C SER A 302 4.97 -16.23 -2.46
N LEU A 303 4.33 -17.00 -3.33
CA LEU A 303 3.33 -17.98 -2.97
C LEU A 303 4.03 -19.30 -2.67
N LEU A 304 3.83 -19.83 -1.47
CA LEU A 304 4.20 -21.19 -1.08
C LEU A 304 2.93 -22.01 -0.93
N GLU A 305 2.71 -22.97 -1.79
CA GLU A 305 1.58 -23.91 -1.77
C GLU A 305 2.07 -25.27 -1.31
N ILE A 306 1.62 -25.72 -0.14
CA ILE A 306 2.08 -26.94 0.53
C ILE A 306 1.01 -28.00 0.35
N PHE A 307 1.41 -29.12 -0.29
CA PHE A 307 0.50 -30.17 -0.67
C PHE A 307 0.18 -31.09 0.51
N GLY A 308 -1.08 -31.58 0.55
CA GLY A 308 -1.51 -32.50 1.59
C GLY A 308 -1.45 -31.97 3.02
N ALA A 309 -1.17 -30.69 3.19
CA ALA A 309 -1.18 -30.05 4.49
C ALA A 309 -2.62 -30.15 5.08
N GLY A 310 -2.68 -30.41 6.38
CA GLY A 310 -3.95 -30.58 7.09
C GLY A 310 -4.82 -29.32 7.15
N ASN A 311 -5.60 -29.15 8.21
CA ASN A 311 -6.50 -28.04 8.39
C ASN A 311 -5.73 -26.70 8.55
N LEU A 312 -6.11 -25.66 7.78
CA LEU A 312 -5.49 -24.33 7.79
C LEU A 312 -5.41 -23.73 9.19
N ARG A 313 -6.48 -23.88 10.00
CA ARG A 313 -6.52 -23.31 11.37
C ARG A 313 -5.46 -23.94 12.27
N GLU A 314 -5.24 -25.23 12.17
CA GLU A 314 -4.23 -25.95 12.96
C GLU A 314 -2.82 -25.54 12.53
N VAL A 315 -2.58 -25.46 11.23
CA VAL A 315 -1.30 -25.03 10.67
C VAL A 315 -0.99 -23.59 11.09
N LEU A 316 -1.95 -22.66 10.97
CA LEU A 316 -1.76 -21.29 11.43
C LEU A 316 -1.49 -21.21 12.93
N TYR A 317 -2.16 -22.02 13.74
CA TYR A 317 -1.88 -22.10 15.17
C TYR A 317 -0.45 -22.57 15.45
N ARG A 318 0.00 -23.69 14.84
CA ARG A 318 1.37 -24.21 15.00
C ARG A 318 2.43 -23.23 14.52
N THR A 319 2.17 -22.52 13.42
CA THR A 319 3.10 -21.51 12.88
C THR A 319 3.18 -20.28 13.78
N GLU A 320 2.04 -19.80 14.32
CA GLU A 320 2.01 -18.70 15.29
C GLU A 320 2.76 -19.06 16.57
N GLU A 321 2.61 -20.29 17.08
CA GLU A 321 3.35 -20.81 18.23
C GLU A 321 4.88 -20.78 18.02
N LYS A 322 5.34 -20.96 16.78
CA LYS A 322 6.76 -20.87 16.39
C LYS A 322 7.20 -19.47 15.95
N GLY A 323 6.32 -18.46 16.11
CA GLY A 323 6.65 -17.05 15.85
C GLY A 323 6.59 -16.64 14.38
N PHE A 324 5.80 -17.33 13.55
CA PHE A 324 5.57 -16.92 12.16
C PHE A 324 4.39 -15.95 12.04
N ALA A 325 4.49 -15.06 11.07
CA ALA A 325 3.37 -14.26 10.55
C ALA A 325 3.42 -14.25 9.02
N PHE A 326 2.26 -14.41 8.36
CA PHE A 326 2.13 -14.44 6.90
C PHE A 326 1.28 -13.27 6.41
N LEU A 327 1.56 -12.82 5.17
CA LEU A 327 0.78 -11.75 4.53
C LEU A 327 -0.66 -12.20 4.28
N SER A 328 -0.83 -13.43 3.82
CA SER A 328 -2.12 -14.11 3.64
C SER A 328 -1.93 -15.62 3.73
N ALA A 329 -2.99 -16.32 4.09
CA ALA A 329 -3.07 -17.78 4.07
C ALA A 329 -4.49 -18.21 3.69
N ASP A 330 -4.61 -19.23 2.83
CA ASP A 330 -5.90 -19.84 2.49
C ASP A 330 -5.73 -21.33 2.17
N GLU A 331 -6.86 -22.03 1.99
CA GLU A 331 -6.90 -23.42 1.51
C GLU A 331 -7.08 -23.44 -0.01
N SER A 332 -6.39 -24.36 -0.67
CA SER A 332 -6.58 -24.70 -2.08
C SER A 332 -7.02 -26.16 -2.23
N GLU A 333 -7.38 -26.56 -3.44
CA GLU A 333 -7.72 -27.96 -3.73
C GLU A 333 -6.55 -28.92 -3.47
N GLN A 334 -5.31 -28.42 -3.49
CA GLN A 334 -4.08 -29.21 -3.33
C GLN A 334 -3.50 -29.15 -1.92
N GLY A 335 -3.90 -28.18 -1.11
CA GLY A 335 -3.35 -27.99 0.24
C GLY A 335 -3.49 -26.56 0.77
N ILE A 336 -2.47 -26.07 1.44
CA ILE A 336 -2.46 -24.73 2.06
C ILE A 336 -1.55 -23.79 1.28
N ARG A 337 -2.04 -22.59 1.00
CA ARG A 337 -1.29 -21.51 0.35
C ARG A 337 -0.90 -20.44 1.37
N LEU A 338 0.38 -20.09 1.38
CA LEU A 338 0.93 -19.02 2.23
C LEU A 338 1.57 -17.94 1.35
N ALA A 339 1.19 -16.68 1.56
CA ALA A 339 1.86 -15.54 0.96
C ALA A 339 3.00 -15.06 1.86
N LEU A 340 4.22 -15.15 1.34
CA LEU A 340 5.45 -14.82 2.05
C LEU A 340 6.02 -13.50 1.51
N SER A 341 6.05 -12.45 2.34
CA SER A 341 6.79 -11.23 2.04
C SER A 341 8.25 -11.38 2.44
N CYS A 342 9.17 -11.16 1.52
CA CYS A 342 10.61 -11.21 1.81
C CYS A 342 11.14 -9.95 2.52
N ALA A 343 10.31 -8.93 2.78
CA ALA A 343 10.77 -7.61 3.18
C ALA A 343 11.46 -7.57 4.57
N ALA A 344 10.86 -8.18 5.59
CA ALA A 344 11.33 -8.06 6.97
C ALA A 344 12.27 -9.16 7.45
N VAL A 345 12.24 -10.33 6.81
CA VAL A 345 13.09 -11.46 7.20
C VAL A 345 14.45 -11.31 6.50
N PRO A 346 15.58 -11.29 7.21
CA PRO A 346 16.91 -11.29 6.60
C PRO A 346 17.14 -12.51 5.70
N ALA A 347 17.85 -12.34 4.58
CA ALA A 347 18.02 -13.42 3.59
C ALA A 347 18.76 -14.63 4.16
N GLU A 348 19.72 -14.39 5.05
CA GLU A 348 20.50 -15.43 5.76
C GLU A 348 19.65 -16.30 6.70
N LYS A 349 18.47 -15.82 7.10
CA LYS A 349 17.52 -16.55 7.95
C LYS A 349 16.47 -17.36 7.16
N PHE A 350 16.42 -17.26 5.83
CA PHE A 350 15.41 -17.96 5.06
C PHE A 350 15.51 -19.48 5.19
N SER A 351 16.72 -20.04 5.15
CA SER A 351 16.92 -21.48 5.32
C SER A 351 16.39 -21.98 6.66
N GLU A 352 16.79 -21.34 7.76
CA GLU A 352 16.35 -21.66 9.12
C GLU A 352 14.81 -21.53 9.24
N ALA A 353 14.25 -20.39 8.79
CA ALA A 353 12.84 -20.13 8.85
C ALA A 353 12.01 -21.19 8.10
N LEU A 354 12.42 -21.53 6.86
CA LEU A 354 11.70 -22.50 6.04
C LEU A 354 11.83 -23.94 6.57
N GLN A 355 12.97 -24.32 7.15
CA GLN A 355 13.12 -25.61 7.84
C GLN A 355 12.20 -25.72 9.06
N LEU A 356 12.10 -24.64 9.85
CA LEU A 356 11.21 -24.59 11.00
C LEU A 356 9.73 -24.57 10.56
N LEU A 357 9.43 -23.86 9.47
CA LEU A 357 8.09 -23.82 8.87
C LEU A 357 7.65 -25.22 8.43
N LYS A 358 8.53 -25.98 7.76
CA LYS A 358 8.25 -27.35 7.30
C LYS A 358 7.83 -28.27 8.44
N GLN A 359 8.29 -28.07 9.66
CA GLN A 359 7.90 -28.86 10.83
C GLN A 359 6.49 -28.53 11.37
N CYS A 360 5.79 -27.57 10.76
CA CYS A 360 4.42 -27.20 11.18
C CYS A 360 3.32 -27.95 10.41
N PHE A 361 3.71 -28.72 9.39
CA PHE A 361 2.82 -29.46 8.48
C PHE A 361 2.86 -31.00 8.67
#